data_e90d028992cf42b90d6f8dd5e81a97e7
#
_entry.id   e90d028992cf42b90d6f8dd5e81a97e7
#
_cell.length_a   1.000
_cell.length_b   1.000
_cell.length_c   1.000
_cell.angle_alpha   90.00
_cell.angle_beta   90.00
_cell.angle_gamma   90.00
#
_symmetry.space_group_name_H-M   'P 1'
#
loop_
_entity.id
_entity.type
_entity.pdbx_description
1 polymer ?
#
loop_
_entity_poly.entity_id
_entity_poly.type
_entity_poly.pdbx_seq_one_letter_code
_entity_poly.pdbx_strand_id
1 'polypeptide(L)'
;MIGLAKSVDILRLFADPTRVRLAHLLDGNELSVAEITSVTELPQSRVSTHLGKLREAGVLRDRRQGASTYYAINDATMPEPARRVWGLLAESRDEPVLRADRQRCQEVLRARNKAKSWPESVAGQMERHYSPGRTWEATLFGLLGFVRLGDVLDAGSGDGAMAALLAPRCRNLTCLDLSPRVLQAARQRLAGQRNVAFAPGDVHALPFADRSFDQVLLLHVLTYAKDPALVLREASRVLRPGGALAVATLARHQHLEVTASYGHVNDGFSPRALSTWLARDAGLEVEQCEITSREKRPPNFSVITAFAKKPNQESP
;
A
#
# COMPACT_ATOMS: atom_id res chain seq x y z
N MET A 1 -25.55 -27.42 16.68
CA MET A 1 -25.89 -27.12 18.11
C MET A 1 -24.79 -27.69 18.99
N ILE A 2 -24.29 -26.87 19.92
CA ILE A 2 -23.23 -27.29 20.85
C ILE A 2 -23.93 -27.92 22.05
N GLY A 3 -23.49 -29.11 22.47
CA GLY A 3 -24.08 -29.80 23.63
C GLY A 3 -23.83 -29.02 24.92
N LEU A 4 -24.76 -29.09 25.88
CA LEU A 4 -24.72 -28.40 27.16
C LEU A 4 -23.39 -28.59 27.92
N ALA A 5 -22.86 -29.81 27.92
CA ALA A 5 -21.58 -30.12 28.59
C ALA A 5 -20.42 -29.25 28.04
N LYS A 6 -20.31 -29.12 26.74
CA LYS A 6 -19.26 -28.32 26.10
C LYS A 6 -19.39 -26.83 26.41
N SER A 7 -20.59 -26.30 26.50
CA SER A 7 -20.87 -24.92 26.93
C SER A 7 -20.45 -24.69 28.37
N VAL A 8 -20.76 -25.62 29.27
CA VAL A 8 -20.36 -25.54 30.69
C VAL A 8 -18.83 -25.57 30.83
N ASP A 9 -18.12 -26.38 30.04
CA ASP A 9 -16.65 -26.45 30.09
C ASP A 9 -16.00 -25.14 29.66
N ILE A 10 -16.56 -24.47 28.66
CA ILE A 10 -16.07 -23.14 28.23
C ILE A 10 -16.30 -22.08 29.29
N LEU A 11 -17.48 -22.08 29.95
CA LEU A 11 -17.76 -21.17 31.06
C LEU A 11 -16.80 -21.44 32.23
N ARG A 12 -16.55 -22.70 32.57
CA ARG A 12 -15.58 -23.09 33.59
C ARG A 12 -14.14 -22.67 33.21
N LEU A 13 -13.80 -22.73 31.94
CA LEU A 13 -12.50 -22.27 31.46
C LEU A 13 -12.28 -20.79 31.82
N PHE A 14 -13.23 -19.93 31.51
CA PHE A 14 -13.14 -18.49 31.77
C PHE A 14 -13.59 -18.04 33.16
N ALA A 15 -14.11 -18.93 34.02
CA ALA A 15 -14.44 -18.63 35.39
C ALA A 15 -13.21 -18.41 36.31
N ASP A 16 -12.01 -18.63 35.81
CA ASP A 16 -10.74 -18.43 36.54
C ASP A 16 -10.13 -17.08 36.18
N PRO A 17 -9.96 -16.16 37.16
CA PRO A 17 -9.41 -14.81 36.86
C PRO A 17 -8.01 -14.85 36.28
N THR A 18 -7.19 -15.86 36.64
CA THR A 18 -5.82 -15.97 36.06
C THR A 18 -5.86 -16.29 34.59
N ARG A 19 -6.77 -17.18 34.14
CA ARG A 19 -6.90 -17.50 32.72
C ARG A 19 -7.43 -16.30 31.90
N VAL A 20 -8.39 -15.56 32.43
CA VAL A 20 -8.87 -14.33 31.80
C VAL A 20 -7.74 -13.30 31.70
N ARG A 21 -6.97 -13.11 32.78
CA ARG A 21 -5.81 -12.21 32.82
C ARG A 21 -4.75 -12.59 31.79
N LEU A 22 -4.41 -13.87 31.65
CA LEU A 22 -3.48 -14.37 30.64
C LEU A 22 -4.00 -14.17 29.21
N ALA A 23 -5.30 -14.39 28.97
CA ALA A 23 -5.92 -14.14 27.67
C ALA A 23 -5.85 -12.65 27.28
N HIS A 24 -6.15 -11.73 28.23
CA HIS A 24 -5.98 -10.28 28.01
C HIS A 24 -4.54 -9.88 27.68
N LEU A 25 -3.56 -10.48 28.36
CA LEU A 25 -2.14 -10.21 28.09
C LEU A 25 -1.73 -10.65 26.69
N LEU A 26 -2.28 -11.78 26.22
CA LEU A 26 -1.97 -12.38 24.92
C LEU A 26 -2.85 -11.88 23.76
N ASP A 27 -3.81 -11.01 24.05
CA ASP A 27 -4.63 -10.33 23.03
C ASP A 27 -3.76 -9.30 22.28
N GLY A 28 -3.43 -9.61 21.04
CA GLY A 28 -2.54 -8.81 20.21
C GLY A 28 -1.04 -8.96 20.51
N ASN A 29 -0.65 -9.82 21.48
CA ASN A 29 0.76 -10.07 21.82
C ASN A 29 1.13 -11.55 21.68
N GLU A 30 2.38 -11.82 21.29
CA GLU A 30 2.98 -13.16 21.33
C GLU A 30 4.15 -13.14 22.33
N LEU A 31 4.01 -13.89 23.43
CA LEU A 31 4.95 -13.90 24.54
C LEU A 31 5.39 -15.31 24.90
N SER A 32 6.66 -15.44 25.32
CA SER A 32 7.18 -16.68 25.92
C SER A 32 6.69 -16.85 27.37
N VAL A 33 6.78 -18.10 27.87
CA VAL A 33 6.42 -18.39 29.28
C VAL A 33 7.21 -17.52 30.27
N ALA A 34 8.50 -17.30 30.00
CA ALA A 34 9.35 -16.46 30.84
C ALA A 34 8.88 -14.99 30.84
N GLU A 35 8.54 -14.45 29.65
CA GLU A 35 8.01 -13.08 29.52
C GLU A 35 6.65 -12.95 30.23
N ILE A 36 5.74 -13.91 30.04
CA ILE A 36 4.43 -13.93 30.73
C ILE A 36 4.61 -13.95 32.24
N THR A 37 5.54 -14.78 32.75
CA THR A 37 5.89 -14.87 34.15
C THR A 37 6.40 -13.53 34.70
N SER A 38 7.29 -12.87 33.96
CA SER A 38 7.85 -11.56 34.31
C SER A 38 6.75 -10.47 34.31
N VAL A 39 5.87 -10.46 33.32
CA VAL A 39 4.78 -9.48 33.22
C VAL A 39 3.72 -9.65 34.30
N THR A 40 3.29 -10.89 34.55
CA THR A 40 2.18 -11.17 35.47
C THR A 40 2.61 -11.30 36.93
N GLU A 41 3.93 -11.45 37.16
CA GLU A 41 4.52 -11.74 38.49
C GLU A 41 3.97 -13.00 39.14
N LEU A 42 3.45 -13.93 38.32
CA LEU A 42 2.95 -15.23 38.77
C LEU A 42 4.05 -16.30 38.69
N PRO A 43 4.03 -17.31 39.58
CA PRO A 43 4.95 -18.44 39.47
C PRO A 43 4.83 -19.14 38.11
N GLN A 44 5.98 -19.52 37.51
CA GLN A 44 6.02 -20.16 36.20
C GLN A 44 5.16 -21.42 36.10
N SER A 45 5.12 -22.24 37.16
CA SER A 45 4.26 -23.44 37.21
C SER A 45 2.80 -23.12 37.08
N ARG A 46 2.34 -22.04 37.73
CA ARG A 46 0.97 -21.56 37.65
C ARG A 46 0.66 -21.04 36.23
N VAL A 47 1.54 -20.22 35.66
CA VAL A 47 1.42 -19.71 34.28
C VAL A 47 1.30 -20.88 33.30
N SER A 48 2.25 -21.85 33.36
CA SER A 48 2.27 -22.99 32.45
C SER A 48 1.00 -23.84 32.54
N THR A 49 0.46 -24.07 33.75
CA THR A 49 -0.78 -24.83 33.97
C THR A 49 -1.97 -24.15 33.29
N HIS A 50 -2.11 -22.83 33.47
CA HIS A 50 -3.23 -22.07 32.87
C HIS A 50 -3.09 -21.90 31.36
N LEU A 51 -1.87 -21.69 30.83
CA LEU A 51 -1.62 -21.67 29.39
C LEU A 51 -1.97 -23.02 28.74
N GLY A 52 -1.61 -24.14 29.39
CA GLY A 52 -1.96 -25.49 28.92
C GLY A 52 -3.46 -25.66 28.74
N LYS A 53 -4.28 -25.29 29.75
CA LYS A 53 -5.73 -25.37 29.69
C LYS A 53 -6.34 -24.49 28.61
N LEU A 54 -5.84 -23.25 28.43
CA LEU A 54 -6.30 -22.34 27.39
C LEU A 54 -5.95 -22.86 26.00
N ARG A 55 -4.77 -23.44 25.81
CA ARG A 55 -4.33 -24.06 24.57
C ARG A 55 -5.16 -25.31 24.24
N GLU A 56 -5.36 -26.23 25.18
CA GLU A 56 -6.19 -27.44 25.02
C GLU A 56 -7.63 -27.11 24.62
N ALA A 57 -8.16 -25.98 25.10
CA ALA A 57 -9.47 -25.47 24.74
C ALA A 57 -9.47 -24.72 23.39
N GLY A 58 -8.32 -24.58 22.71
CA GLY A 58 -8.20 -23.88 21.43
C GLY A 58 -8.28 -22.34 21.53
N VAL A 59 -8.22 -21.77 22.73
CA VAL A 59 -8.21 -20.31 22.94
C VAL A 59 -6.87 -19.71 22.60
N LEU A 60 -5.79 -20.43 22.92
CA LEU A 60 -4.40 -20.03 22.60
C LEU A 60 -3.82 -20.96 21.55
N ARG A 61 -2.94 -20.40 20.73
CA ARG A 61 -1.98 -21.13 19.92
C ARG A 61 -0.59 -21.03 20.52
N ASP A 62 0.24 -22.00 20.24
CA ASP A 62 1.64 -21.98 20.65
C ASP A 62 2.57 -22.17 19.44
N ARG A 63 3.79 -21.65 19.54
CA ARG A 63 4.84 -21.75 18.54
C ARG A 63 6.20 -21.92 19.24
N ARG A 64 6.95 -22.92 18.83
CA ARG A 64 8.33 -23.10 19.31
C ARG A 64 9.32 -22.28 18.52
N GLN A 65 10.25 -21.62 19.22
CA GLN A 65 11.37 -20.93 18.61
C GLN A 65 12.61 -21.13 19.49
N GLY A 66 13.55 -21.93 19.01
CA GLY A 66 14.71 -22.37 19.83
C GLY A 66 14.26 -23.13 21.08
N ALA A 67 14.77 -22.75 22.23
CA ALA A 67 14.40 -23.32 23.52
C ALA A 67 13.10 -22.76 24.13
N SER A 68 12.48 -21.77 23.49
CA SER A 68 11.31 -21.07 24.03
C SER A 68 10.02 -21.45 23.29
N THR A 69 8.91 -21.52 24.04
CA THR A 69 7.56 -21.65 23.51
C THR A 69 6.83 -20.32 23.70
N TYR A 70 6.33 -19.77 22.62
CA TYR A 70 5.56 -18.52 22.56
C TYR A 70 4.08 -18.84 22.45
N TYR A 71 3.24 -18.05 23.14
CA TYR A 71 1.80 -18.17 23.16
C TYR A 71 1.14 -16.89 22.65
N ALA A 72 0.04 -17.01 21.92
CA ALA A 72 -0.82 -15.93 21.48
C ALA A 72 -2.28 -16.37 21.40
N ILE A 73 -3.21 -15.43 21.35
CA ILE A 73 -4.61 -15.74 21.06
C ILE A 73 -4.72 -16.45 19.70
N ASN A 74 -5.61 -17.42 19.63
CA ASN A 74 -5.86 -18.21 18.42
C ASN A 74 -7.04 -17.61 17.62
N ASP A 75 -6.82 -16.43 17.02
CA ASP A 75 -7.89 -15.71 16.30
C ASP A 75 -8.46 -16.49 15.11
N ALA A 76 -7.63 -17.31 14.45
CA ALA A 76 -8.02 -18.01 13.23
C ALA A 76 -8.96 -19.19 13.48
N THR A 77 -8.66 -20.01 14.50
CA THR A 77 -9.34 -21.30 14.73
C THR A 77 -9.93 -21.46 16.14
N MET A 78 -10.05 -20.36 16.91
CA MET A 78 -10.72 -20.39 18.22
C MET A 78 -12.14 -20.92 18.07
N PRO A 79 -12.57 -21.92 18.87
CA PRO A 79 -13.94 -22.43 18.82
C PRO A 79 -14.97 -21.32 19.04
N GLU A 80 -16.02 -21.29 18.21
CA GLU A 80 -17.02 -20.22 18.21
C GLU A 80 -17.63 -19.93 19.60
N PRO A 81 -17.93 -20.90 20.47
CA PRO A 81 -18.43 -20.60 21.80
C PRO A 81 -17.39 -19.94 22.70
N ALA A 82 -16.12 -20.35 22.60
CA ALA A 82 -15.04 -19.72 23.35
C ALA A 82 -14.83 -18.29 22.87
N ARG A 83 -14.95 -18.03 21.57
CA ARG A 83 -14.86 -16.71 20.96
C ARG A 83 -15.94 -15.77 21.45
N ARG A 84 -17.19 -16.22 21.59
CA ARG A 84 -18.30 -15.41 22.13
C ARG A 84 -18.06 -15.03 23.60
N VAL A 85 -17.66 -15.99 24.43
CA VAL A 85 -17.36 -15.71 25.85
C VAL A 85 -16.16 -14.79 25.96
N TRP A 86 -15.09 -15.03 25.17
CA TRP A 86 -13.93 -14.15 25.13
C TRP A 86 -14.29 -12.73 24.68
N GLY A 87 -15.14 -12.56 23.67
CA GLY A 87 -15.60 -11.25 23.19
C GLY A 87 -16.21 -10.40 24.29
N LEU A 88 -17.05 -11.00 25.17
CA LEU A 88 -17.63 -10.32 26.33
C LEU A 88 -16.55 -9.92 27.36
N LEU A 89 -15.61 -10.82 27.64
CA LEU A 89 -14.56 -10.58 28.64
C LEU A 89 -13.51 -9.58 28.14
N ALA A 90 -13.24 -9.55 26.83
CA ALA A 90 -12.27 -8.65 26.23
C ALA A 90 -12.65 -7.16 26.33
N GLU A 91 -13.92 -6.84 26.60
CA GLU A 91 -14.39 -5.48 26.86
C GLU A 91 -13.94 -4.95 28.22
N SER A 92 -13.69 -5.83 29.21
CA SER A 92 -13.29 -5.48 30.58
C SER A 92 -11.82 -5.11 30.69
N ARG A 93 -11.37 -4.09 29.92
CA ARG A 93 -9.94 -3.71 29.81
C ARG A 93 -9.43 -2.80 30.93
N ASP A 94 -10.29 -2.22 31.76
CA ASP A 94 -9.92 -1.12 32.66
C ASP A 94 -9.64 -1.54 34.12
N GLU A 95 -9.50 -2.82 34.37
CA GLU A 95 -9.09 -3.28 35.69
C GLU A 95 -7.63 -2.91 36.01
N PRO A 96 -7.34 -2.49 37.26
CA PRO A 96 -5.98 -2.06 37.67
C PRO A 96 -4.90 -3.09 37.37
N VAL A 97 -5.18 -4.39 37.60
CA VAL A 97 -4.22 -5.48 37.35
C VAL A 97 -3.92 -5.62 35.86
N LEU A 98 -4.92 -5.49 34.98
CA LEU A 98 -4.75 -5.58 33.53
C LEU A 98 -3.99 -4.36 32.97
N ARG A 99 -4.20 -3.18 33.56
CA ARG A 99 -3.40 -1.97 33.22
C ARG A 99 -1.93 -2.15 33.60
N ALA A 100 -1.65 -2.64 34.80
CA ALA A 100 -0.29 -2.89 35.25
C ALA A 100 0.41 -3.94 34.39
N ASP A 101 -0.27 -5.02 34.01
CA ASP A 101 0.27 -6.04 33.11
C ASP A 101 0.59 -5.47 31.72
N ARG A 102 -0.29 -4.64 31.15
CA ARG A 102 -0.03 -3.98 29.87
C ARG A 102 1.22 -3.11 29.91
N GLN A 103 1.41 -2.35 31.00
CA GLN A 103 2.59 -1.50 31.16
C GLN A 103 3.85 -2.35 31.21
N ARG A 104 3.91 -3.38 32.07
CA ARG A 104 5.04 -4.30 32.18
C ARG A 104 5.31 -5.06 30.84
N CYS A 105 4.24 -5.45 30.16
CA CYS A 105 4.34 -6.09 28.84
C CYS A 105 5.05 -5.18 27.85
N GLN A 106 4.68 -3.89 27.80
CA GLN A 106 5.34 -2.92 26.92
C GLN A 106 6.84 -2.79 27.26
N GLU A 107 7.20 -2.81 28.53
CA GLU A 107 8.60 -2.77 28.99
C GLU A 107 9.38 -4.01 28.54
N VAL A 108 8.80 -5.21 28.73
CA VAL A 108 9.38 -6.48 28.28
C VAL A 108 9.57 -6.51 26.76
N LEU A 109 8.55 -6.08 26.00
CA LEU A 109 8.62 -6.00 24.55
C LEU A 109 9.65 -4.97 24.07
N ARG A 110 9.76 -3.81 24.76
CA ARG A 110 10.81 -2.83 24.50
C ARG A 110 12.21 -3.38 24.76
N ALA A 111 12.38 -4.12 25.87
CA ALA A 111 13.64 -4.76 26.21
C ALA A 111 14.03 -5.84 25.18
N ARG A 112 13.05 -6.68 24.76
CA ARG A 112 13.24 -7.66 23.69
C ARG A 112 13.65 -7.02 22.37
N ASN A 113 13.03 -5.88 22.02
CA ASN A 113 13.33 -5.14 20.81
C ASN A 113 14.62 -4.33 20.89
N LYS A 114 15.09 -3.96 22.10
CA LYS A 114 16.41 -3.34 22.27
C LYS A 114 17.57 -4.30 22.00
N ALA A 115 17.37 -5.60 22.15
CA ALA A 115 18.35 -6.62 21.82
C ALA A 115 18.53 -6.85 20.31
N LYS A 116 17.54 -6.44 19.49
CA LYS A 116 17.63 -6.36 18.02
C LYS A 116 17.31 -4.94 17.62
N SER A 117 18.16 -4.34 16.77
CA SER A 117 17.82 -3.03 16.18
C SER A 117 16.45 -3.12 15.47
N TRP A 118 15.69 -2.02 15.43
CA TRP A 118 14.38 -2.02 14.74
C TRP A 118 14.48 -2.59 13.31
N PRO A 119 15.51 -2.23 12.48
CA PRO A 119 15.67 -2.82 11.15
C PRO A 119 15.82 -4.35 11.16
N GLU A 120 16.56 -4.92 12.14
CA GLU A 120 16.72 -6.37 12.25
C GLU A 120 15.42 -7.07 12.67
N SER A 121 14.61 -6.41 13.51
CA SER A 121 13.33 -6.97 13.99
C SER A 121 12.28 -7.06 12.89
N VAL A 122 12.36 -6.24 11.85
CA VAL A 122 11.42 -6.15 10.71
C VAL A 122 12.05 -6.53 9.37
N ALA A 123 13.24 -7.13 9.38
CA ALA A 123 13.95 -7.55 8.18
C ALA A 123 13.07 -8.46 7.30
N GLY A 124 12.97 -8.14 6.01
CA GLY A 124 12.09 -8.84 5.07
C GLY A 124 10.60 -8.42 5.13
N GLN A 125 10.23 -7.52 6.04
CA GLN A 125 8.85 -7.02 6.18
C GLN A 125 8.81 -5.51 6.41
N MET A 126 9.89 -4.79 6.11
CA MET A 126 10.02 -3.35 6.37
C MET A 126 8.91 -2.52 5.71
N GLU A 127 8.41 -2.95 4.55
CA GLU A 127 7.33 -2.27 3.81
C GLU A 127 5.97 -2.34 4.52
N ARG A 128 5.81 -3.29 5.46
CA ARG A 128 4.58 -3.48 6.25
C ARG A 128 4.57 -2.69 7.56
N HIS A 129 5.74 -2.19 7.96
CA HIS A 129 5.91 -1.52 9.24
C HIS A 129 6.09 0.00 9.03
N TYR A 130 5.32 0.77 9.81
CA TYR A 130 5.49 2.22 9.83
C TYR A 130 6.86 2.59 10.39
N SER A 131 7.52 3.52 9.71
CA SER A 131 8.75 4.17 10.18
C SER A 131 8.62 5.68 9.99
N PRO A 132 8.87 6.49 11.02
CA PRO A 132 8.82 7.95 10.89
C PRO A 132 9.71 8.46 9.75
N GLY A 133 9.16 9.36 8.93
CA GLY A 133 9.87 9.95 7.79
C GLY A 133 9.93 9.08 6.54
N ARG A 134 9.48 7.84 6.57
CA ARG A 134 9.44 6.94 5.40
C ARG A 134 8.17 7.17 4.60
N THR A 135 8.14 8.24 3.82
CA THR A 135 7.04 8.53 2.89
C THR A 135 7.49 8.23 1.46
N TRP A 136 6.54 7.89 0.59
CA TRP A 136 6.83 7.65 -0.82
C TRP A 136 7.32 8.93 -1.51
N GLU A 137 6.79 10.10 -1.09
CA GLU A 137 7.18 11.40 -1.58
C GLU A 137 8.65 11.68 -1.28
N ALA A 138 9.11 11.47 -0.04
CA ALA A 138 10.50 11.67 0.34
C ALA A 138 11.44 10.76 -0.44
N THR A 139 11.05 9.49 -0.66
CA THR A 139 11.81 8.54 -1.46
C THR A 139 11.87 8.98 -2.92
N LEU A 140 10.72 9.40 -3.49
CA LEU A 140 10.66 9.91 -4.86
C LEU A 140 11.52 11.17 -5.03
N PHE A 141 11.44 12.13 -4.11
CA PHE A 141 12.30 13.33 -4.12
C PHE A 141 13.79 12.98 -4.10
N GLY A 142 14.19 12.00 -3.29
CA GLY A 142 15.56 11.51 -3.26
C GLY A 142 16.01 10.96 -4.62
N LEU A 143 15.20 10.10 -5.24
CA LEU A 143 15.49 9.52 -6.55
C LEU A 143 15.49 10.57 -7.66
N LEU A 144 14.53 11.50 -7.66
CA LEU A 144 14.47 12.61 -8.60
C LEU A 144 15.69 13.53 -8.50
N GLY A 145 16.45 13.49 -7.39
CA GLY A 145 17.72 14.20 -7.24
C GLY A 145 18.75 13.87 -8.31
N PHE A 146 18.73 12.65 -8.80
CA PHE A 146 19.67 12.13 -9.82
C PHE A 146 19.20 12.34 -11.28
N VAL A 147 17.97 12.81 -11.48
CA VAL A 147 17.34 12.91 -12.79
C VAL A 147 17.31 14.35 -13.27
N ARG A 148 17.56 14.56 -14.56
CA ARG A 148 17.30 15.81 -15.26
C ARG A 148 16.35 15.50 -16.42
N LEU A 149 15.17 16.11 -16.33
CA LEU A 149 14.15 15.99 -17.35
C LEU A 149 14.24 17.21 -18.27
N GLY A 150 14.13 17.01 -19.55
CA GLY A 150 14.09 18.08 -20.54
C GLY A 150 12.75 18.83 -20.55
N ASP A 151 12.18 18.99 -21.74
CA ASP A 151 10.83 19.51 -21.92
C ASP A 151 9.82 18.38 -21.72
N VAL A 152 8.98 18.49 -20.70
CA VAL A 152 8.06 17.46 -20.23
C VAL A 152 6.61 17.87 -20.45
N LEU A 153 5.80 16.97 -20.99
CA LEU A 153 4.35 17.09 -21.02
C LEU A 153 3.74 16.14 -19.97
N ASP A 154 3.02 16.69 -19.00
CA ASP A 154 2.13 15.96 -18.11
C ASP A 154 0.70 16.05 -18.67
N ALA A 155 0.32 15.04 -19.45
CA ALA A 155 -0.94 15.01 -20.19
C ALA A 155 -2.03 14.36 -19.31
N GLY A 156 -3.04 15.16 -18.93
CA GLY A 156 -4.00 14.83 -17.89
C GLY A 156 -3.43 15.09 -16.50
N SER A 157 -2.79 16.24 -16.32
CA SER A 157 -2.00 16.59 -15.11
C SER A 157 -2.86 16.76 -13.84
N GLY A 158 -4.18 16.77 -13.97
CA GLY A 158 -5.05 16.99 -12.83
C GLY A 158 -4.74 18.32 -12.12
N ASP A 159 -4.80 18.31 -10.80
CA ASP A 159 -4.51 19.48 -9.94
C ASP A 159 -3.00 19.77 -9.76
N GLY A 160 -2.14 19.13 -10.53
CA GLY A 160 -0.70 19.36 -10.54
C GLY A 160 0.07 18.74 -9.37
N ALA A 161 -0.49 17.76 -8.67
CA ALA A 161 0.20 17.13 -7.54
C ALA A 161 1.52 16.47 -7.98
N MET A 162 1.51 15.69 -9.07
CA MET A 162 2.72 15.09 -9.64
C MET A 162 3.64 16.15 -10.26
N ALA A 163 3.06 17.11 -10.98
CA ALA A 163 3.81 18.20 -11.58
C ALA A 163 4.64 19.00 -10.55
N ALA A 164 4.14 19.17 -9.33
CA ALA A 164 4.88 19.84 -8.25
C ALA A 164 6.17 19.11 -7.84
N LEU A 165 6.18 17.79 -7.93
CA LEU A 165 7.35 16.95 -7.65
C LEU A 165 8.38 17.02 -8.79
N LEU A 166 7.89 17.09 -10.04
CA LEU A 166 8.72 17.01 -11.24
C LEU A 166 9.29 18.37 -11.68
N ALA A 167 8.55 19.47 -11.47
CA ALA A 167 8.92 20.80 -11.95
C ALA A 167 10.36 21.20 -11.64
N PRO A 168 10.93 20.96 -10.44
CA PRO A 168 12.33 21.29 -10.13
C PRO A 168 13.35 20.50 -10.94
N ARG A 169 12.93 19.46 -11.67
CA ARG A 169 13.80 18.56 -12.45
C ARG A 169 13.64 18.72 -13.96
N CYS A 170 12.61 19.44 -14.38
CA CYS A 170 12.33 19.75 -15.78
C CYS A 170 13.05 21.03 -16.20
N ARG A 171 13.48 21.08 -17.49
CA ARG A 171 13.80 22.33 -18.12
C ARG A 171 12.53 23.19 -18.27
N ASN A 172 11.50 22.60 -18.88
CA ASN A 172 10.14 23.13 -18.93
C ASN A 172 9.15 21.99 -18.66
N LEU A 173 8.07 22.28 -17.95
CA LEU A 173 6.97 21.36 -17.71
C LEU A 173 5.68 21.97 -18.24
N THR A 174 4.95 21.25 -19.07
CA THR A 174 3.63 21.63 -19.53
C THR A 174 2.59 20.73 -18.91
N CYS A 175 1.68 21.31 -18.12
CA CYS A 175 0.52 20.62 -17.57
C CYS A 175 -0.65 20.78 -18.55
N LEU A 176 -1.20 19.68 -19.04
CA LEU A 176 -2.39 19.67 -19.88
C LEU A 176 -3.53 18.95 -19.17
N ASP A 177 -4.72 19.53 -19.14
CA ASP A 177 -5.94 18.88 -18.68
C ASP A 177 -7.15 19.42 -19.45
N LEU A 178 -8.17 18.57 -19.59
CA LEU A 178 -9.42 18.94 -20.26
C LEU A 178 -10.23 19.97 -19.46
N SER A 179 -10.11 19.95 -18.12
CA SER A 179 -10.88 20.80 -17.22
C SER A 179 -10.16 22.11 -16.87
N PRO A 180 -10.65 23.27 -17.31
CA PRO A 180 -10.08 24.56 -16.92
C PRO A 180 -10.08 24.79 -15.41
N ARG A 181 -11.08 24.25 -14.69
CA ARG A 181 -11.18 24.35 -13.23
C ARG A 181 -10.06 23.57 -12.55
N VAL A 182 -9.74 22.39 -13.06
CA VAL A 182 -8.65 21.55 -12.53
C VAL A 182 -7.32 22.22 -12.79
N LEU A 183 -7.09 22.77 -14.01
CA LEU A 183 -5.88 23.54 -14.32
C LEU A 183 -5.74 24.81 -13.47
N GLN A 184 -6.84 25.42 -13.05
CA GLN A 184 -6.77 26.56 -12.13
C GLN A 184 -6.21 26.14 -10.76
N ALA A 185 -6.61 24.99 -10.23
CA ALA A 185 -6.03 24.43 -9.00
C ALA A 185 -4.54 24.10 -9.19
N ALA A 186 -4.15 23.53 -10.33
CA ALA A 186 -2.75 23.29 -10.67
C ALA A 186 -1.93 24.59 -10.71
N ARG A 187 -2.46 25.66 -11.32
CA ARG A 187 -1.79 26.98 -11.31
C ARG A 187 -1.56 27.52 -9.90
N GLN A 188 -2.55 27.38 -9.02
CA GLN A 188 -2.39 27.80 -7.62
C GLN A 188 -1.34 26.99 -6.90
N ARG A 189 -1.33 25.67 -7.07
CA ARG A 189 -0.34 24.77 -6.47
C ARG A 189 1.08 25.06 -6.94
N LEU A 190 1.26 25.41 -8.19
CA LEU A 190 2.55 25.61 -8.87
C LEU A 190 2.96 27.08 -9.03
N ALA A 191 2.28 28.01 -8.34
CA ALA A 191 2.50 29.47 -8.49
C ALA A 191 3.95 29.91 -8.27
N GLY A 192 4.76 29.14 -7.52
CA GLY A 192 6.19 29.43 -7.31
C GLY A 192 7.13 28.88 -8.38
N GLN A 193 6.63 28.10 -9.37
CA GLN A 193 7.42 27.44 -10.39
C GLN A 193 7.40 28.26 -11.68
N ARG A 194 8.56 28.81 -12.09
CA ARG A 194 8.67 29.67 -13.29
C ARG A 194 8.76 28.88 -14.61
N ASN A 195 9.07 27.59 -14.54
CA ASN A 195 9.27 26.69 -15.67
C ASN A 195 8.03 25.83 -15.97
N VAL A 196 6.83 26.21 -15.45
CA VAL A 196 5.61 25.47 -15.64
C VAL A 196 4.63 26.25 -16.51
N ALA A 197 4.17 25.64 -17.59
CA ALA A 197 3.08 26.14 -18.44
C ALA A 197 1.81 25.30 -18.26
N PHE A 198 0.64 25.88 -18.59
CA PHE A 198 -0.65 25.22 -18.47
C PHE A 198 -1.45 25.38 -19.75
N ALA A 199 -1.86 24.28 -20.34
CA ALA A 199 -2.64 24.22 -21.59
C ALA A 199 -3.96 23.47 -21.35
N PRO A 200 -5.12 24.08 -21.60
CA PRO A 200 -6.37 23.33 -21.69
C PRO A 200 -6.34 22.51 -22.99
N GLY A 201 -6.74 21.23 -22.94
CA GLY A 201 -6.74 20.40 -24.14
C GLY A 201 -7.19 18.97 -23.87
N ASP A 202 -7.56 18.29 -24.96
CA ASP A 202 -7.93 16.88 -24.96
C ASP A 202 -6.68 16.05 -25.29
N VAL A 203 -6.45 15.00 -24.51
CA VAL A 203 -5.34 14.04 -24.74
C VAL A 203 -5.49 13.27 -26.06
N HIS A 204 -6.72 13.21 -26.64
CA HIS A 204 -6.95 12.61 -27.95
C HIS A 204 -6.53 13.51 -29.13
N ALA A 205 -6.28 14.82 -28.88
CA ALA A 205 -5.87 15.80 -29.89
C ALA A 205 -4.99 16.85 -29.20
N LEU A 206 -3.73 16.50 -28.96
CA LEU A 206 -2.81 17.36 -28.21
C LEU A 206 -2.51 18.64 -28.99
N PRO A 207 -2.73 19.85 -28.40
CA PRO A 207 -2.58 21.13 -29.08
C PRO A 207 -1.10 21.56 -29.20
N PHE A 208 -0.22 20.62 -29.51
CA PHE A 208 1.22 20.83 -29.64
C PHE A 208 1.72 20.31 -30.99
N ALA A 209 2.76 20.95 -31.51
CA ALA A 209 3.44 20.50 -32.71
C ALA A 209 4.13 19.14 -32.46
N ASP A 210 4.39 18.44 -33.57
CA ASP A 210 5.18 17.21 -33.53
C ASP A 210 6.57 17.48 -32.93
N ARG A 211 7.09 16.46 -32.21
CA ARG A 211 8.46 16.51 -31.68
C ARG A 211 8.75 17.70 -30.75
N SER A 212 7.77 18.06 -29.91
CA SER A 212 7.87 19.20 -28.99
C SER A 212 8.49 18.84 -27.64
N PHE A 213 8.38 17.59 -27.19
CA PHE A 213 8.75 17.18 -25.85
C PHE A 213 9.81 16.08 -25.85
N ASP A 214 10.66 16.13 -24.83
CA ASP A 214 11.62 15.08 -24.53
C ASP A 214 10.96 13.92 -23.78
N GLN A 215 9.93 14.23 -22.99
CA GLN A 215 9.17 13.23 -22.23
C GLN A 215 7.69 13.56 -22.18
N VAL A 216 6.85 12.52 -22.19
CA VAL A 216 5.39 12.61 -22.01
C VAL A 216 4.99 11.67 -20.87
N LEU A 217 4.10 12.15 -20.02
CA LEU A 217 3.52 11.40 -18.93
C LEU A 217 2.02 11.22 -19.16
N LEU A 218 1.53 10.00 -19.00
CA LEU A 218 0.11 9.63 -19.00
C LEU A 218 -0.19 8.87 -17.70
N LEU A 219 -0.33 9.62 -16.60
CA LEU A 219 -0.48 9.05 -15.26
C LEU A 219 -1.97 8.97 -14.90
N HIS A 220 -2.53 7.76 -14.90
CA HIS A 220 -3.95 7.46 -14.63
C HIS A 220 -4.95 8.12 -15.59
N VAL A 221 -4.55 8.38 -16.83
CA VAL A 221 -5.35 9.05 -17.86
C VAL A 221 -6.10 8.07 -18.74
N LEU A 222 -5.49 6.95 -19.11
CA LEU A 222 -6.05 6.05 -20.12
C LEU A 222 -7.40 5.44 -19.73
N THR A 223 -7.71 5.29 -18.44
CA THR A 223 -9.01 4.80 -17.96
C THR A 223 -10.16 5.77 -18.27
N TYR A 224 -9.85 7.04 -18.50
CA TYR A 224 -10.83 8.07 -18.91
C TYR A 224 -10.88 8.26 -20.43
N ALA A 225 -9.95 7.67 -21.19
CA ALA A 225 -9.87 7.87 -22.63
C ALA A 225 -10.87 6.97 -23.36
N LYS A 226 -11.67 7.54 -24.29
CA LYS A 226 -12.58 6.78 -25.15
C LYS A 226 -11.83 5.94 -26.19
N ASP A 227 -10.71 6.45 -26.69
CA ASP A 227 -9.79 5.77 -27.59
C ASP A 227 -8.36 5.83 -27.03
N PRO A 228 -7.97 4.89 -26.15
CA PRO A 228 -6.62 4.86 -25.58
C PRO A 228 -5.50 4.73 -26.61
N ALA A 229 -5.75 4.05 -27.74
CA ALA A 229 -4.75 3.89 -28.78
C ALA A 229 -4.48 5.23 -29.49
N LEU A 230 -5.52 6.06 -29.70
CA LEU A 230 -5.33 7.42 -30.23
C LEU A 230 -4.53 8.29 -29.27
N VAL A 231 -4.79 8.22 -27.97
CA VAL A 231 -4.02 8.97 -26.95
C VAL A 231 -2.54 8.59 -27.00
N LEU A 232 -2.22 7.31 -27.15
CA LEU A 232 -0.83 6.84 -27.26
C LEU A 232 -0.18 7.31 -28.56
N ARG A 233 -0.92 7.35 -29.69
CA ARG A 233 -0.41 7.92 -30.96
C ARG A 233 -0.10 9.41 -30.83
N GLU A 234 -0.99 10.18 -30.21
CA GLU A 234 -0.78 11.61 -29.97
C GLU A 234 0.42 11.86 -29.05
N ALA A 235 0.55 11.07 -27.96
CA ALA A 235 1.71 11.14 -27.10
C ALA A 235 3.01 10.85 -27.87
N SER A 236 3.01 9.83 -28.75
CA SER A 236 4.14 9.54 -29.61
C SER A 236 4.42 10.64 -30.61
N ARG A 237 3.37 11.25 -31.22
CA ARG A 237 3.52 12.32 -32.20
C ARG A 237 4.30 13.51 -31.61
N VAL A 238 3.94 13.93 -30.40
CA VAL A 238 4.55 15.09 -29.76
C VAL A 238 5.92 14.79 -29.14
N LEU A 239 6.33 13.53 -28.99
CA LEU A 239 7.66 13.15 -28.56
C LEU A 239 8.71 13.43 -29.64
N ARG A 240 9.86 13.93 -29.23
CA ARG A 240 11.09 13.99 -30.06
C ARG A 240 11.61 12.58 -30.31
N PRO A 241 12.37 12.36 -31.41
CA PRO A 241 13.17 11.14 -31.55
C PRO A 241 14.06 10.92 -30.31
N GLY A 242 14.13 9.71 -29.82
CA GLY A 242 14.78 9.38 -28.53
C GLY A 242 14.04 9.79 -27.29
N GLY A 243 12.91 10.49 -27.39
CA GLY A 243 12.07 10.88 -26.28
C GLY A 243 11.32 9.71 -25.65
N ALA A 244 10.94 9.83 -24.38
CA ALA A 244 10.36 8.75 -23.61
C ALA A 244 8.90 9.01 -23.18
N LEU A 245 8.09 7.95 -23.17
CA LEU A 245 6.73 7.93 -22.67
C LEU A 245 6.67 7.09 -21.39
N ALA A 246 6.12 7.66 -20.33
CA ALA A 246 5.76 6.92 -19.13
C ALA A 246 4.23 6.86 -18.98
N VAL A 247 3.71 5.66 -18.72
CA VAL A 247 2.29 5.40 -18.52
C VAL A 247 2.08 4.72 -17.18
N ALA A 248 1.10 5.17 -16.40
CA ALA A 248 0.55 4.44 -15.28
C ALA A 248 -0.97 4.33 -15.49
N THR A 249 -1.52 3.11 -15.38
CA THR A 249 -2.95 2.88 -15.59
C THR A 249 -3.43 1.64 -14.84
N LEU A 250 -4.76 1.51 -14.64
CA LEU A 250 -5.32 0.32 -14.02
C LEU A 250 -5.14 -0.92 -14.91
N ALA A 251 -4.74 -2.02 -14.29
CA ALA A 251 -4.89 -3.32 -14.89
C ALA A 251 -6.38 -3.70 -14.98
N ARG A 252 -6.73 -4.56 -15.94
CA ARG A 252 -8.11 -5.02 -16.12
C ARG A 252 -8.69 -5.57 -14.83
N HIS A 253 -9.93 -5.18 -14.52
CA HIS A 253 -10.66 -5.55 -13.31
C HIS A 253 -12.16 -5.75 -13.60
N GLN A 254 -12.90 -6.29 -12.61
CA GLN A 254 -14.35 -6.55 -12.72
C GLN A 254 -15.20 -5.63 -11.83
N HIS A 255 -14.63 -4.52 -11.35
CA HIS A 255 -15.27 -3.62 -10.37
C HIS A 255 -15.75 -2.33 -11.04
N LEU A 256 -16.57 -2.46 -12.11
CA LEU A 256 -17.06 -1.33 -12.88
C LEU A 256 -17.93 -0.39 -12.04
N GLU A 257 -18.74 -0.92 -11.12
CA GLU A 257 -19.57 -0.15 -10.20
C GLU A 257 -18.77 0.80 -9.33
N VAL A 258 -17.56 0.39 -8.94
CA VAL A 258 -16.66 1.24 -8.15
C VAL A 258 -16.04 2.32 -9.02
N THR A 259 -15.48 1.96 -10.18
CA THR A 259 -14.73 2.89 -11.04
C THR A 259 -15.62 3.86 -11.81
N ALA A 260 -16.88 3.48 -12.10
CA ALA A 260 -17.87 4.36 -12.74
C ALA A 260 -18.15 5.62 -11.89
N SER A 261 -18.15 5.49 -10.56
CA SER A 261 -18.32 6.63 -9.65
C SER A 261 -17.20 7.68 -9.76
N TYR A 262 -16.03 7.29 -10.27
CA TYR A 262 -14.88 8.14 -10.55
C TYR A 262 -14.83 8.61 -12.02
N GLY A 263 -15.80 8.24 -12.85
CA GLY A 263 -15.88 8.65 -14.26
C GLY A 263 -15.00 7.83 -15.21
N HIS A 264 -14.51 6.66 -14.80
CA HIS A 264 -13.77 5.77 -15.70
C HIS A 264 -14.69 5.25 -16.80
N VAL A 265 -14.19 5.22 -18.02
CA VAL A 265 -14.90 4.69 -19.20
C VAL A 265 -14.36 3.32 -19.64
N ASN A 266 -13.26 2.89 -19.04
CA ASN A 266 -12.61 1.59 -19.31
C ASN A 266 -12.44 0.78 -18.01
N ASP A 267 -12.50 -0.54 -18.13
CA ASP A 267 -12.30 -1.50 -17.05
C ASP A 267 -10.81 -1.84 -16.81
N GLY A 268 -9.91 -0.96 -17.27
CA GLY A 268 -8.47 -1.18 -17.25
C GLY A 268 -7.97 -2.04 -18.41
N PHE A 269 -6.68 -2.33 -18.42
CA PHE A 269 -5.98 -2.91 -19.56
C PHE A 269 -5.20 -4.16 -19.17
N SER A 270 -4.88 -5.04 -20.13
CA SER A 270 -3.85 -6.04 -19.93
C SER A 270 -2.49 -5.46 -20.31
N PRO A 271 -1.37 -5.85 -19.66
CA PRO A 271 -0.04 -5.42 -20.05
C PRO A 271 0.27 -5.74 -21.52
N ARG A 272 -0.19 -6.89 -22.00
CA ARG A 272 -0.02 -7.32 -23.39
C ARG A 272 -0.73 -6.38 -24.38
N ALA A 273 -1.99 -6.01 -24.11
CA ALA A 273 -2.73 -5.10 -24.99
C ALA A 273 -2.09 -3.71 -25.00
N LEU A 274 -1.72 -3.17 -23.85
CA LEU A 274 -1.05 -1.88 -23.74
C LEU A 274 0.30 -1.89 -24.45
N SER A 275 1.12 -2.92 -24.28
CA SER A 275 2.40 -3.09 -24.99
C SER A 275 2.19 -3.18 -26.52
N THR A 276 1.12 -3.86 -26.97
CA THR A 276 0.81 -3.92 -28.40
C THR A 276 0.45 -2.56 -28.97
N TRP A 277 -0.35 -1.76 -28.28
CA TRP A 277 -0.70 -0.40 -28.72
C TRP A 277 0.50 0.54 -28.73
N LEU A 278 1.34 0.46 -27.71
CA LEU A 278 2.58 1.25 -27.65
C LEU A 278 3.50 0.92 -28.83
N ALA A 279 3.70 -0.38 -29.13
CA ALA A 279 4.62 -0.79 -30.18
C ALA A 279 4.04 -0.60 -31.59
N ARG A 280 2.80 -1.09 -31.85
CA ARG A 280 2.24 -1.13 -33.19
C ARG A 280 1.51 0.13 -33.60
N ASP A 281 0.70 0.68 -32.67
CA ASP A 281 -0.14 1.83 -33.00
C ASP A 281 0.57 3.16 -32.78
N ALA A 282 1.41 3.24 -31.73
CA ALA A 282 2.17 4.45 -31.42
C ALA A 282 3.61 4.43 -31.99
N GLY A 283 4.11 3.29 -32.50
CA GLY A 283 5.45 3.18 -33.09
C GLY A 283 6.58 3.39 -32.09
N LEU A 284 6.38 2.97 -30.82
CA LEU A 284 7.35 3.14 -29.76
C LEU A 284 8.06 1.82 -29.43
N GLU A 285 9.31 1.90 -29.04
CA GLU A 285 10.06 0.78 -28.48
C GLU A 285 9.69 0.61 -27.00
N VAL A 286 9.04 -0.51 -26.66
CA VAL A 286 8.57 -0.78 -25.29
C VAL A 286 9.70 -1.37 -24.48
N GLU A 287 10.19 -0.64 -23.47
CA GLU A 287 11.24 -1.10 -22.56
C GLU A 287 10.64 -1.93 -21.41
N GLN A 288 9.46 -1.53 -20.90
CA GLN A 288 8.78 -2.17 -19.81
C GLN A 288 7.26 -1.99 -19.95
N CYS A 289 6.48 -3.02 -19.64
CA CYS A 289 5.03 -2.93 -19.52
C CYS A 289 4.51 -4.07 -18.65
N GLU A 290 4.33 -3.82 -17.36
CA GLU A 290 3.97 -4.85 -16.39
C GLU A 290 3.16 -4.29 -15.21
N ILE A 291 2.55 -5.18 -14.42
CA ILE A 291 1.91 -4.81 -13.16
C ILE A 291 2.99 -4.57 -12.11
N THR A 292 3.14 -3.31 -11.69
CA THR A 292 4.18 -2.89 -10.74
C THR A 292 3.68 -2.68 -9.33
N SER A 293 2.39 -2.48 -9.16
CA SER A 293 1.81 -2.30 -7.83
C SER A 293 0.39 -2.86 -7.73
N ARG A 294 -0.02 -3.13 -6.49
CA ARG A 294 -1.37 -3.53 -6.16
C ARG A 294 -1.81 -2.81 -4.89
N GLU A 295 -3.02 -2.27 -4.90
CA GLU A 295 -3.60 -1.63 -3.73
C GLU A 295 -3.79 -2.62 -2.58
N LYS A 296 -3.56 -2.14 -1.36
CA LYS A 296 -3.75 -2.95 -0.14
C LYS A 296 -5.21 -2.96 0.32
N ARG A 297 -6.02 -1.99 -0.12
CA ARG A 297 -7.45 -1.87 0.23
C ARG A 297 -8.31 -2.55 -0.83
N PRO A 298 -9.36 -3.26 -0.42
CA PRO A 298 -10.34 -3.77 -1.38
C PRO A 298 -10.92 -2.63 -2.25
N PRO A 299 -11.15 -2.91 -3.54
CA PRO A 299 -11.06 -4.18 -4.24
C PRO A 299 -9.66 -4.61 -4.72
N ASN A 300 -8.58 -4.01 -4.23
CA ASN A 300 -7.19 -4.38 -4.52
C ASN A 300 -6.81 -4.17 -6.00
N PHE A 301 -7.10 -3.01 -6.54
CA PHE A 301 -6.72 -2.67 -7.91
C PHE A 301 -5.23 -2.87 -8.14
N SER A 302 -4.90 -3.42 -9.30
CA SER A 302 -3.51 -3.51 -9.77
C SER A 302 -3.22 -2.37 -10.75
N VAL A 303 -2.00 -1.86 -10.72
CA VAL A 303 -1.55 -0.77 -11.59
C VAL A 303 -0.46 -1.28 -12.51
N ILE A 304 -0.65 -1.05 -13.81
CA ILE A 304 0.38 -1.26 -14.84
C ILE A 304 1.21 0.01 -14.93
N THR A 305 2.53 -0.13 -14.97
CA THR A 305 3.40 0.92 -15.49
C THR A 305 4.05 0.45 -16.78
N ALA A 306 4.17 1.37 -17.74
CA ALA A 306 4.88 1.14 -18.97
C ALA A 306 5.86 2.29 -19.26
N PHE A 307 7.02 1.91 -19.81
CA PHE A 307 8.00 2.83 -20.34
C PHE A 307 8.28 2.45 -21.78
N ALA A 308 8.27 3.45 -22.66
CA ALA A 308 8.53 3.26 -24.07
C ALA A 308 9.30 4.45 -24.62
N LYS A 309 10.14 4.22 -25.62
CA LYS A 309 10.92 5.27 -26.30
C LYS A 309 10.51 5.43 -27.74
N LYS A 310 10.53 6.66 -28.21
CA LYS A 310 10.44 6.94 -29.64
C LYS A 310 11.77 6.61 -30.29
N PRO A 311 11.79 5.76 -31.31
CA PRO A 311 13.04 5.43 -32.03
C PRO A 311 13.79 6.70 -32.46
N ASN A 312 15.11 6.66 -32.36
CA ASN A 312 15.93 7.67 -33.02
C ASN A 312 15.69 7.55 -34.52
N GLN A 313 15.51 8.66 -35.22
CA GLN A 313 15.55 8.61 -36.66
C GLN A 313 16.98 8.18 -37.06
N GLU A 314 17.08 7.03 -37.70
CA GLU A 314 18.32 6.72 -38.42
C GLU A 314 18.54 7.87 -39.39
N SER A 315 19.71 8.52 -39.27
CA SER A 315 20.13 9.45 -40.31
C SER A 315 20.22 8.67 -41.63
N PRO A 316 19.63 9.17 -42.71
CA PRO A 316 19.68 8.49 -44.01
C PRO A 316 21.10 8.28 -44.51
#